data_23f3d7d464fb9b04ab26fcc4c766af3b
#
_entry.id   23f3d7d464fb9b04ab26fcc4c766af3b
#
_cell.length_a   1.000
_cell.length_b   1.000
_cell.length_c   1.000
_cell.angle_alpha   90.00
_cell.angle_beta   90.00
_cell.angle_gamma   90.00
#
_symmetry.space_group_name_H-M   'P 1'
#
loop_
_entity.id
_entity.type
_entity.pdbx_description
1 polymer ?
#
loop_
_entity_poly.entity_id
_entity_poly.type
_entity_poly.pdbx_seq_one_letter_code
_entity_poly.pdbx_strand_id
1 'polypeptide(L)'
;AVHIMNTTILDYIVKTIEALFYILTGIIALLTYLSARKTILQPVKTEVFKRQVEVFSSIMELFNGKSEIEIRRAFGFDKMLTANILCLLDEYAFVFFNYHVDVEKRPYNKTACPQSIITSEYAERYLVAPSSPLKSECGITNQPTSQTVNKEDFWNSFIYGEICEPACTVNMISQLEEIMKSPFLTGESIRLLSKIKETVEENMLKIGEVLTGIAQNLPNMCPSLEALMDFDISWIENKYNEEFVSIDTYCNELTDYLRKYFKVESIMD
;
A
#
# COMPACT_ATOMS: atom_id res chain seq x y z
N ALA A 1 38.86 85.30 -3.05
CA ALA A 1 37.66 84.67 -2.43
C ALA A 1 36.74 83.94 -3.44
N VAL A 2 36.48 84.56 -4.62
CA VAL A 2 35.56 83.97 -5.65
C VAL A 2 36.10 82.65 -6.26
N HIS A 3 37.44 82.52 -6.43
CA HIS A 3 37.99 81.28 -7.01
C HIS A 3 37.96 80.07 -6.10
N ILE A 4 38.08 80.27 -4.77
CA ILE A 4 37.99 79.19 -3.75
C ILE A 4 36.54 78.70 -3.61
N MET A 5 35.56 79.57 -3.74
CA MET A 5 34.13 79.21 -3.64
C MET A 5 33.65 78.37 -4.83
N ASN A 6 34.20 78.64 -6.04
CA ASN A 6 33.86 77.83 -7.23
C ASN A 6 34.43 76.41 -7.18
N THR A 7 35.61 76.16 -6.60
CA THR A 7 36.19 74.81 -6.46
C THR A 7 35.44 73.97 -5.46
N THR A 8 34.97 74.59 -4.36
CA THR A 8 34.16 73.87 -3.35
C THR A 8 32.78 73.43 -3.89
N ILE A 9 32.14 74.29 -4.67
CA ILE A 9 30.84 73.93 -5.30
C ILE A 9 31.00 72.79 -6.33
N LEU A 10 32.08 72.86 -7.12
CA LEU A 10 32.39 71.84 -8.10
C LEU A 10 32.64 70.48 -7.45
N ASP A 11 33.34 70.46 -6.30
CA ASP A 11 33.62 69.25 -5.50
C ASP A 11 32.33 68.61 -4.93
N TYR A 12 31.38 69.44 -4.44
CA TYR A 12 30.07 68.96 -3.98
C TYR A 12 29.24 68.36 -5.13
N ILE A 13 29.25 68.95 -6.32
CA ILE A 13 28.58 68.47 -7.50
C ILE A 13 29.14 67.09 -7.93
N VAL A 14 30.47 66.97 -7.98
CA VAL A 14 31.12 65.68 -8.33
C VAL A 14 30.80 64.62 -7.34
N LYS A 15 30.88 64.84 -6.02
CA LYS A 15 30.52 63.88 -4.98
C LYS A 15 29.06 63.47 -5.04
N THR A 16 28.16 64.40 -5.36
CA THR A 16 26.75 64.10 -5.51
C THR A 16 26.48 63.18 -6.72
N ILE A 17 27.15 63.42 -7.84
CA ILE A 17 27.09 62.59 -9.05
C ILE A 17 27.65 61.19 -8.76
N GLU A 18 28.81 61.11 -8.06
CA GLU A 18 29.37 59.81 -7.64
C GLU A 18 28.42 59.04 -6.74
N ALA A 19 27.79 59.67 -5.74
CA ALA A 19 26.83 59.06 -4.87
C ALA A 19 25.60 58.52 -5.65
N LEU A 20 25.05 59.30 -6.55
CA LEU A 20 23.94 58.90 -7.42
C LEU A 20 24.36 57.74 -8.33
N PHE A 21 25.57 57.73 -8.87
CA PHE A 21 26.10 56.65 -9.69
C PHE A 21 26.17 55.31 -8.87
N TYR A 22 26.70 55.36 -7.64
CA TYR A 22 26.77 54.19 -6.79
C TYR A 22 25.37 53.65 -6.39
N ILE A 23 24.42 54.53 -6.11
CA ILE A 23 23.04 54.16 -5.81
C ILE A 23 22.42 53.49 -7.05
N LEU A 24 22.55 54.07 -8.23
CA LEU A 24 22.00 53.53 -9.46
C LEU A 24 22.60 52.16 -9.81
N THR A 25 23.92 52.03 -9.67
CA THR A 25 24.67 50.81 -9.91
C THR A 25 24.21 49.72 -8.92
N GLY A 26 23.99 50.04 -7.65
CA GLY A 26 23.48 49.15 -6.64
C GLY A 26 22.06 48.64 -6.97
N ILE A 27 21.19 49.55 -7.41
CA ILE A 27 19.83 49.17 -7.85
C ILE A 27 19.86 48.23 -9.06
N ILE A 28 20.68 48.54 -10.08
CA ILE A 28 20.83 47.69 -11.27
C ILE A 28 21.38 46.32 -10.90
N ALA A 29 22.39 46.25 -10.03
CA ALA A 29 22.95 44.99 -9.56
C ALA A 29 21.90 44.15 -8.83
N LEU A 30 21.08 44.76 -7.96
CA LEU A 30 20.01 44.10 -7.24
C LEU A 30 18.93 43.55 -8.20
N LEU A 31 18.47 44.38 -9.13
CA LEU A 31 17.49 43.99 -10.13
C LEU A 31 18.00 42.85 -11.03
N THR A 32 19.27 42.92 -11.44
CA THR A 32 19.91 41.87 -12.24
C THR A 32 20.00 40.56 -11.44
N TYR A 33 20.37 40.61 -10.16
CA TYR A 33 20.41 39.46 -9.28
C TYR A 33 19.02 38.82 -9.12
N LEU A 34 17.97 39.61 -8.85
CA LEU A 34 16.61 39.15 -8.72
C LEU A 34 16.09 38.51 -10.03
N SER A 35 16.39 39.12 -11.16
CA SER A 35 16.05 38.61 -12.48
C SER A 35 16.77 37.28 -12.78
N ALA A 36 18.09 37.23 -12.56
CA ALA A 36 18.90 36.04 -12.75
C ALA A 36 18.39 34.87 -11.86
N ARG A 37 18.11 35.15 -10.57
CA ARG A 37 17.54 34.18 -9.66
C ARG A 37 16.22 33.63 -10.16
N LYS A 38 15.34 34.49 -10.66
CA LYS A 38 14.04 34.07 -11.22
C LYS A 38 14.24 33.19 -12.45
N THR A 39 15.11 33.59 -13.37
CA THR A 39 15.39 32.87 -14.63
C THR A 39 16.04 31.50 -14.39
N ILE A 40 16.95 31.39 -13.42
CA ILE A 40 17.62 30.11 -13.09
C ILE A 40 16.69 29.16 -12.35
N LEU A 41 15.88 29.64 -11.40
CA LEU A 41 15.04 28.78 -10.57
C LEU A 41 13.72 28.40 -11.24
N GLN A 42 13.25 29.16 -12.23
CA GLN A 42 11.98 28.89 -12.90
C GLN A 42 11.98 27.58 -13.67
N PRO A 43 13.02 27.21 -14.46
CA PRO A 43 13.07 25.91 -15.12
C PRO A 43 13.05 24.74 -14.14
N VAL A 44 13.78 24.85 -13.02
CA VAL A 44 13.82 23.80 -11.99
C VAL A 44 12.43 23.60 -11.36
N LYS A 45 11.76 24.69 -11.00
CA LYS A 45 10.39 24.63 -10.46
C LYS A 45 9.41 24.00 -11.45
N THR A 46 9.53 24.35 -12.73
CA THR A 46 8.68 23.79 -13.78
C THR A 46 8.91 22.30 -13.95
N GLU A 47 10.16 21.85 -13.92
CA GLU A 47 10.48 20.42 -14.03
C GLU A 47 9.98 19.64 -12.81
N VAL A 48 10.19 20.16 -11.59
CA VAL A 48 9.65 19.55 -10.36
C VAL A 48 8.13 19.45 -10.43
N PHE A 49 7.45 20.52 -10.84
CA PHE A 49 6.00 20.53 -10.99
C PHE A 49 5.52 19.49 -12.02
N LYS A 50 6.21 19.41 -13.16
CA LYS A 50 5.90 18.41 -14.19
C LYS A 50 6.00 16.98 -13.62
N ARG A 51 7.07 16.67 -12.87
CA ARG A 51 7.23 15.38 -12.22
C ARG A 51 6.15 15.09 -11.17
N GLN A 52 5.74 16.10 -10.42
CA GLN A 52 4.60 15.96 -9.51
C GLN A 52 3.31 15.61 -10.25
N VAL A 53 3.04 16.30 -11.37
CA VAL A 53 1.86 16.02 -12.21
C VAL A 53 1.88 14.57 -12.73
N GLU A 54 3.03 14.08 -13.18
CA GLU A 54 3.18 12.70 -13.65
C GLU A 54 2.83 11.69 -12.54
N VAL A 55 3.38 11.86 -11.34
CA VAL A 55 3.12 10.97 -10.19
C VAL A 55 1.64 11.03 -9.76
N PHE A 56 1.07 12.21 -9.71
CA PHE A 56 -0.34 12.38 -9.33
C PHE A 56 -1.30 11.85 -10.40
N SER A 57 -0.92 11.93 -11.67
CA SER A 57 -1.68 11.28 -12.75
C SER A 57 -1.75 9.77 -12.53
N SER A 58 -0.63 9.15 -12.19
CA SER A 58 -0.60 7.71 -11.85
C SER A 58 -1.51 7.35 -10.66
N ILE A 59 -1.54 8.18 -9.61
CA ILE A 59 -2.46 7.98 -8.49
C ILE A 59 -3.92 8.11 -8.93
N MET A 60 -4.22 9.13 -9.74
CA MET A 60 -5.58 9.36 -10.24
C MET A 60 -6.05 8.20 -11.14
N GLU A 61 -5.18 7.61 -11.95
CA GLU A 61 -5.51 6.42 -12.75
C GLU A 61 -5.87 5.22 -11.87
N LEU A 62 -5.25 5.08 -10.70
CA LEU A 62 -5.55 3.99 -9.78
C LEU A 62 -6.90 4.16 -9.07
N PHE A 63 -7.27 5.36 -8.67
CA PHE A 63 -8.38 5.56 -7.73
C PHE A 63 -9.52 6.46 -8.23
N ASN A 64 -9.24 7.42 -9.12
CA ASN A 64 -10.24 8.42 -9.49
C ASN A 64 -11.44 7.81 -10.23
N GLY A 65 -12.63 8.11 -9.72
CA GLY A 65 -13.90 7.67 -10.32
C GLY A 65 -14.19 6.18 -10.19
N LYS A 66 -13.38 5.43 -9.42
CA LYS A 66 -13.64 4.02 -9.15
C LYS A 66 -14.54 3.87 -7.93
N SER A 67 -15.50 2.97 -8.04
CA SER A 67 -16.33 2.53 -6.92
C SER A 67 -15.52 1.59 -5.99
N GLU A 68 -15.98 1.41 -4.76
CA GLU A 68 -15.39 0.45 -3.82
C GLU A 68 -15.26 -0.95 -4.41
N ILE A 69 -16.26 -1.41 -5.16
CA ILE A 69 -16.24 -2.72 -5.83
C ILE A 69 -15.10 -2.79 -6.86
N GLU A 70 -14.86 -1.73 -7.61
CA GLU A 70 -13.78 -1.68 -8.60
C GLU A 70 -12.41 -1.64 -7.93
N ILE A 71 -12.28 -0.92 -6.80
CA ILE A 71 -11.07 -0.89 -5.98
C ILE A 71 -10.80 -2.28 -5.39
N ARG A 72 -11.80 -2.92 -4.78
CA ARG A 72 -11.69 -4.30 -4.26
C ARG A 72 -11.24 -5.28 -5.33
N ARG A 73 -11.83 -5.18 -6.52
CA ARG A 73 -11.47 -6.02 -7.68
C ARG A 73 -10.05 -5.76 -8.16
N ALA A 74 -9.60 -4.49 -8.18
CA ALA A 74 -8.24 -4.12 -8.56
C ALA A 74 -7.20 -4.72 -7.59
N PHE A 75 -7.48 -4.71 -6.28
CA PHE A 75 -6.65 -5.40 -5.27
C PHE A 75 -6.84 -6.92 -5.24
N GLY A 76 -7.82 -7.46 -5.97
CA GLY A 76 -8.03 -8.90 -6.12
C GLY A 76 -8.57 -9.60 -4.88
N PHE A 77 -9.26 -8.90 -3.96
CA PHE A 77 -9.79 -9.48 -2.72
C PHE A 77 -10.72 -10.68 -2.95
N ASP A 78 -11.61 -10.61 -3.94
CA ASP A 78 -12.53 -11.72 -4.24
C ASP A 78 -11.77 -12.98 -4.67
N LYS A 79 -10.73 -12.82 -5.49
CA LYS A 79 -9.86 -13.94 -5.91
C LYS A 79 -9.05 -14.50 -4.77
N MET A 80 -8.54 -13.61 -3.91
CA MET A 80 -7.78 -13.99 -2.73
C MET A 80 -8.65 -14.79 -1.76
N LEU A 81 -9.82 -14.29 -1.45
CA LEU A 81 -10.78 -14.96 -0.57
C LEU A 81 -11.14 -16.36 -1.12
N THR A 82 -11.54 -16.44 -2.39
CA THR A 82 -11.91 -17.71 -3.04
C THR A 82 -10.75 -18.71 -3.02
N ALA A 83 -9.52 -18.28 -3.34
CA ALA A 83 -8.35 -19.14 -3.33
C ALA A 83 -8.11 -19.73 -1.93
N ASN A 84 -8.19 -18.90 -0.90
CA ASN A 84 -7.95 -19.31 0.48
C ASN A 84 -9.08 -20.18 1.04
N ILE A 85 -10.34 -19.91 0.70
CA ILE A 85 -11.47 -20.80 1.02
C ILE A 85 -11.23 -22.20 0.43
N LEU A 86 -10.87 -22.27 -0.85
CA LEU A 86 -10.62 -23.54 -1.50
C LEU A 86 -9.45 -24.30 -0.87
N CYS A 87 -8.38 -23.60 -0.48
CA CYS A 87 -7.25 -24.21 0.24
C CYS A 87 -7.70 -24.80 1.58
N LEU A 88 -8.53 -24.09 2.35
CA LEU A 88 -9.07 -24.57 3.62
C LEU A 88 -9.93 -25.83 3.42
N LEU A 89 -10.84 -25.83 2.45
CA LEU A 89 -11.72 -26.98 2.16
C LEU A 89 -10.93 -28.19 1.66
N ASP A 90 -9.85 -27.97 0.90
CA ASP A 90 -8.94 -29.03 0.44
C ASP A 90 -8.22 -29.69 1.61
N GLU A 91 -7.71 -28.89 2.56
CA GLU A 91 -7.07 -29.39 3.77
C GLU A 91 -8.07 -30.17 4.65
N TYR A 92 -9.30 -29.67 4.78
CA TYR A 92 -10.36 -30.36 5.50
C TYR A 92 -10.70 -31.71 4.84
N ALA A 93 -10.91 -31.74 3.51
CA ALA A 93 -11.18 -32.95 2.75
C ALA A 93 -10.07 -33.98 2.90
N PHE A 94 -8.83 -33.55 2.90
CA PHE A 94 -7.68 -34.43 3.10
C PHE A 94 -7.67 -35.04 4.51
N VAL A 95 -7.79 -34.19 5.55
CA VAL A 95 -7.67 -34.62 6.95
C VAL A 95 -8.82 -35.56 7.36
N PHE A 96 -10.05 -35.23 7.01
CA PHE A 96 -11.23 -35.97 7.46
C PHE A 96 -11.59 -37.14 6.58
N PHE A 97 -11.48 -36.96 5.27
CA PHE A 97 -11.99 -37.97 4.29
C PHE A 97 -10.86 -38.62 3.49
N ASN A 98 -9.61 -38.24 3.69
CA ASN A 98 -8.45 -38.74 2.94
C ASN A 98 -8.61 -38.53 1.41
N TYR A 99 -9.24 -37.42 1.00
CA TYR A 99 -9.40 -37.03 -0.39
C TYR A 99 -8.29 -36.11 -0.82
N HIS A 100 -7.64 -36.42 -1.94
CA HIS A 100 -6.70 -35.55 -2.60
C HIS A 100 -7.40 -34.77 -3.71
N VAL A 101 -7.20 -33.49 -3.74
CA VAL A 101 -7.75 -32.62 -4.76
C VAL A 101 -6.80 -32.58 -5.96
N ASP A 102 -7.39 -32.69 -7.16
CA ASP A 102 -6.65 -32.45 -8.41
C ASP A 102 -6.44 -30.93 -8.60
N VAL A 103 -5.32 -30.45 -8.09
CA VAL A 103 -4.97 -29.02 -8.05
C VAL A 103 -4.90 -28.41 -9.46
N GLU A 104 -4.57 -29.22 -10.49
CA GLU A 104 -4.46 -28.74 -11.87
C GLU A 104 -5.82 -28.33 -12.46
N LYS A 105 -6.89 -28.95 -11.98
CA LYS A 105 -8.27 -28.64 -12.42
C LYS A 105 -8.90 -27.46 -11.67
N ARG A 106 -8.28 -26.96 -10.63
CA ARG A 106 -8.80 -25.82 -9.87
C ARG A 106 -8.51 -24.50 -10.58
N PRO A 107 -9.50 -23.58 -10.66
CA PRO A 107 -9.30 -22.26 -11.23
C PRO A 107 -8.35 -21.39 -10.38
N TYR A 108 -8.25 -21.69 -9.08
CA TYR A 108 -7.34 -21.06 -8.14
C TYR A 108 -6.67 -22.15 -7.30
N ASN A 109 -5.35 -22.10 -7.21
CA ASN A 109 -4.58 -23.00 -6.36
C ASN A 109 -3.42 -22.23 -5.70
N LYS A 110 -2.81 -22.83 -4.69
CA LYS A 110 -1.70 -22.23 -3.94
C LYS A 110 -0.49 -21.92 -4.85
N THR A 111 -0.26 -22.73 -5.88
CA THR A 111 0.83 -22.54 -6.84
C THR A 111 0.61 -21.36 -7.79
N ALA A 112 -0.63 -20.89 -7.94
CA ALA A 112 -0.96 -19.69 -8.71
C ALA A 112 -0.79 -18.39 -7.91
N CYS A 113 -0.49 -18.50 -6.61
CA CYS A 113 -0.26 -17.37 -5.74
C CYS A 113 1.26 -17.17 -5.58
N PRO A 114 1.85 -16.08 -6.10
CA PRO A 114 3.29 -15.87 -6.06
C PRO A 114 3.82 -15.56 -4.66
N GLN A 115 2.97 -15.12 -3.76
CA GLN A 115 3.31 -14.76 -2.37
C GLN A 115 2.26 -15.27 -1.39
N SER A 116 2.63 -15.31 -0.12
CA SER A 116 1.73 -15.52 0.99
C SER A 116 2.19 -14.73 2.20
N ILE A 117 1.24 -14.32 3.04
CA ILE A 117 1.49 -13.70 4.35
C ILE A 117 1.10 -14.65 5.47
N ILE A 118 1.86 -14.58 6.56
CA ILE A 118 1.57 -15.33 7.78
C ILE A 118 0.70 -14.45 8.67
N THR A 119 -0.41 -15.01 9.17
CA THR A 119 -1.29 -14.28 10.10
C THR A 119 -0.59 -14.04 11.44
N SER A 120 -0.92 -12.92 12.10
CA SER A 120 -0.34 -12.58 13.40
C SER A 120 -0.63 -13.65 14.45
N GLU A 121 -1.84 -14.19 14.46
CA GLU A 121 -2.25 -15.26 15.39
C GLU A 121 -1.43 -16.54 15.20
N TYR A 122 -1.18 -16.93 13.93
CA TYR A 122 -0.31 -18.07 13.63
C TYR A 122 1.14 -17.79 14.08
N ALA A 123 1.64 -16.59 13.79
CA ALA A 123 2.99 -16.18 14.17
C ALA A 123 3.17 -16.21 15.69
N GLU A 124 2.26 -15.66 16.45
CA GLU A 124 2.31 -15.65 17.92
C GLU A 124 2.26 -17.05 18.52
N ARG A 125 1.49 -17.96 17.92
CA ARG A 125 1.29 -19.32 18.44
C ARG A 125 2.43 -20.27 18.09
N TYR A 126 2.98 -20.17 16.90
CA TYR A 126 3.90 -21.17 16.36
C TYR A 126 5.32 -20.67 16.08
N LEU A 127 5.53 -19.35 15.94
CA LEU A 127 6.87 -18.81 15.72
C LEU A 127 7.50 -18.42 17.05
N VAL A 128 8.53 -19.16 17.43
CA VAL A 128 9.33 -18.89 18.64
C VAL A 128 10.61 -18.17 18.22
N ALA A 129 10.89 -17.00 18.83
CA ALA A 129 12.17 -16.33 18.63
C ALA A 129 13.33 -17.22 19.07
N PRO A 130 14.40 -17.34 18.28
CA PRO A 130 15.55 -18.16 18.65
C PRO A 130 16.22 -17.60 19.91
N SER A 131 15.96 -18.22 21.03
CA SER A 131 16.52 -17.83 22.34
C SER A 131 17.97 -18.31 22.58
N SER A 132 18.59 -18.98 21.58
CA SER A 132 19.99 -19.40 21.58
C SER A 132 20.43 -19.82 20.18
N PRO A 133 21.73 -19.77 19.84
CA PRO A 133 22.20 -20.24 18.55
C PRO A 133 21.78 -21.69 18.36
N LEU A 134 20.99 -21.90 17.29
CA LEU A 134 20.54 -23.21 16.84
C LEU A 134 21.72 -24.19 16.87
N LYS A 135 21.76 -25.09 17.84
CA LYS A 135 22.44 -26.34 17.64
C LYS A 135 21.69 -27.05 16.53
N SER A 136 22.27 -27.01 15.35
CA SER A 136 21.81 -27.75 14.18
C SER A 136 21.96 -29.25 14.51
N GLU A 137 21.06 -29.79 15.28
CA GLU A 137 20.81 -31.22 15.29
C GLU A 137 19.79 -31.54 14.23
N CYS A 138 20.24 -31.46 12.99
CA CYS A 138 19.56 -32.11 11.88
C CYS A 138 19.76 -33.64 12.04
N GLY A 139 19.20 -34.18 13.09
CA GLY A 139 19.03 -35.60 13.34
C GLY A 139 17.62 -35.99 12.92
N ILE A 140 17.47 -36.32 11.63
CA ILE A 140 16.30 -37.04 11.12
C ILE A 140 16.32 -38.43 11.77
N THR A 141 15.78 -38.54 12.97
CA THR A 141 15.33 -39.81 13.54
C THR A 141 14.41 -39.54 14.74
N ASN A 142 13.18 -39.16 14.43
CA ASN A 142 12.07 -39.51 15.27
C ASN A 142 10.86 -39.72 14.35
N GLN A 143 10.59 -40.98 14.06
CA GLN A 143 9.25 -41.36 13.66
C GLN A 143 8.31 -40.73 14.66
N PRO A 144 7.27 -40.01 14.22
CA PRO A 144 6.24 -39.55 15.11
C PRO A 144 5.66 -40.81 15.77
N THR A 145 5.87 -40.96 17.05
CA THR A 145 5.07 -41.86 17.89
C THR A 145 3.64 -41.49 17.51
N SER A 146 2.91 -42.43 16.94
CA SER A 146 1.51 -42.30 16.52
C SER A 146 0.66 -42.11 17.79
N GLN A 147 0.72 -40.93 18.38
CA GLN A 147 -0.40 -40.43 19.16
C GLN A 147 -1.50 -40.23 18.14
N THR A 148 -2.54 -41.01 18.24
CA THR A 148 -3.82 -40.80 17.53
C THR A 148 -4.36 -39.47 18.03
N VAL A 149 -3.86 -38.37 17.47
CA VAL A 149 -4.47 -37.05 17.68
C VAL A 149 -5.88 -37.17 17.15
N ASN A 150 -6.86 -36.92 18.01
CA ASN A 150 -8.24 -36.88 17.58
C ASN A 150 -8.35 -35.77 16.53
N LYS A 151 -8.81 -36.14 15.31
CA LYS A 151 -8.91 -35.20 14.19
C LYS A 151 -9.78 -33.98 14.55
N GLU A 152 -10.82 -34.19 15.31
CA GLU A 152 -11.73 -33.14 15.77
C GLU A 152 -11.02 -32.18 16.73
N ASP A 153 -10.27 -32.71 17.70
CA ASP A 153 -9.51 -31.86 18.66
C ASP A 153 -8.45 -31.02 17.96
N PHE A 154 -7.76 -31.61 16.96
CA PHE A 154 -6.80 -30.88 16.13
C PHE A 154 -7.51 -29.76 15.36
N TRP A 155 -8.65 -30.06 14.72
CA TRP A 155 -9.36 -29.10 13.88
C TRP A 155 -10.06 -28.00 14.68
N ASN A 156 -10.55 -28.30 15.85
CA ASN A 156 -11.13 -27.31 16.77
C ASN A 156 -10.11 -26.27 17.24
N SER A 157 -8.82 -26.58 17.15
CA SER A 157 -7.71 -25.67 17.45
C SER A 157 -7.01 -25.13 16.20
N PHE A 158 -7.56 -25.42 15.02
CA PHE A 158 -6.97 -25.00 13.76
C PHE A 158 -6.93 -23.49 13.62
N ILE A 159 -5.82 -22.97 13.14
CA ILE A 159 -5.63 -21.56 12.78
C ILE A 159 -5.20 -21.49 11.31
N TYR A 160 -5.94 -20.71 10.53
CA TYR A 160 -5.57 -20.46 9.15
C TYR A 160 -4.39 -19.50 9.10
N GLY A 161 -3.20 -20.04 8.94
CA GLY A 161 -1.94 -19.31 9.20
C GLY A 161 -1.30 -18.67 8.00
N GLU A 162 -1.64 -19.10 6.78
CA GLU A 162 -0.97 -18.64 5.56
C GLU A 162 -2.01 -18.19 4.53
N ILE A 163 -2.01 -16.89 4.23
CA ILE A 163 -2.91 -16.30 3.23
C ILE A 163 -2.19 -16.22 1.90
N CYS A 164 -2.69 -16.92 0.92
CA CYS A 164 -2.19 -16.92 -0.46
C CYS A 164 -2.61 -15.65 -1.19
N GLU A 165 -1.64 -14.94 -1.77
CA GLU A 165 -1.86 -13.69 -2.50
C GLU A 165 -1.81 -13.91 -4.01
N PRO A 166 -2.91 -13.68 -4.75
CA PRO A 166 -2.92 -13.72 -6.21
C PRO A 166 -1.99 -12.67 -6.83
N ALA A 167 -1.48 -12.94 -8.03
CA ALA A 167 -0.56 -12.05 -8.73
C ALA A 167 -1.11 -10.62 -8.93
N CYS A 168 -2.43 -10.46 -9.09
CA CYS A 168 -3.05 -9.13 -9.22
C CYS A 168 -2.89 -8.30 -7.94
N THR A 169 -3.01 -8.91 -6.77
CA THR A 169 -2.82 -8.26 -5.47
C THR A 169 -1.37 -7.80 -5.30
N VAL A 170 -0.42 -8.72 -5.53
CA VAL A 170 1.02 -8.43 -5.45
C VAL A 170 1.40 -7.28 -6.39
N ASN A 171 0.90 -7.30 -7.62
CA ASN A 171 1.18 -6.25 -8.60
C ASN A 171 0.59 -4.90 -8.16
N MET A 172 -0.63 -4.88 -7.65
CA MET A 172 -1.29 -3.65 -7.22
C MET A 172 -0.59 -3.02 -6.00
N ILE A 173 -0.20 -3.84 -5.01
CA ILE A 173 0.57 -3.39 -3.85
C ILE A 173 1.94 -2.87 -4.29
N SER A 174 2.63 -3.58 -5.18
CA SER A 174 3.92 -3.16 -5.71
C SER A 174 3.84 -1.81 -6.46
N GLN A 175 2.79 -1.59 -7.25
CA GLN A 175 2.56 -0.30 -7.90
C GLN A 175 2.33 0.83 -6.89
N LEU A 176 1.54 0.57 -5.84
CA LEU A 176 1.31 1.52 -4.77
C LEU A 176 2.62 1.89 -4.05
N GLU A 177 3.43 0.89 -3.73
CA GLU A 177 4.73 1.09 -3.08
C GLU A 177 5.73 1.85 -3.97
N GLU A 178 5.72 1.58 -5.27
CA GLU A 178 6.56 2.32 -6.25
C GLU A 178 6.19 3.80 -6.27
N ILE A 179 4.89 4.10 -6.33
CA ILE A 179 4.40 5.47 -6.25
C ILE A 179 4.84 6.13 -4.94
N MET A 180 4.70 5.43 -3.80
CA MET A 180 5.06 5.96 -2.48
C MET A 180 6.56 6.29 -2.33
N LYS A 181 7.44 5.66 -3.10
CA LYS A 181 8.88 5.96 -3.12
C LYS A 181 9.24 7.27 -3.82
N SER A 182 8.29 7.89 -4.54
CA SER A 182 8.55 9.11 -5.30
C SER A 182 8.87 10.30 -4.38
N PRO A 183 10.00 10.99 -4.58
CA PRO A 183 10.36 12.20 -3.82
C PRO A 183 9.47 13.40 -4.14
N PHE A 184 8.61 13.30 -5.13
CA PHE A 184 7.72 14.38 -5.57
C PHE A 184 6.35 14.34 -4.91
N LEU A 185 6.08 13.35 -4.05
CA LEU A 185 4.87 13.30 -3.25
C LEU A 185 4.86 14.34 -2.14
N THR A 186 3.68 14.86 -1.85
CA THR A 186 3.47 15.68 -0.66
C THR A 186 3.35 14.80 0.59
N GLY A 187 3.64 15.35 1.77
CA GLY A 187 3.47 14.62 3.03
C GLY A 187 2.05 14.08 3.22
N GLU A 188 1.04 14.85 2.79
CA GLU A 188 -0.36 14.44 2.89
C GLU A 188 -0.69 13.29 1.93
N SER A 189 -0.18 13.32 0.69
CA SER A 189 -0.33 12.20 -0.24
C SER A 189 0.29 10.91 0.30
N ILE A 190 1.49 11.00 0.89
CA ILE A 190 2.14 9.84 1.52
C ILE A 190 1.29 9.31 2.68
N ARG A 191 0.77 10.19 3.54
CA ARG A 191 -0.09 9.80 4.67
C ARG A 191 -1.33 9.03 4.20
N LEU A 192 -2.01 9.53 3.18
CA LEU A 192 -3.24 8.91 2.64
C LEU A 192 -2.93 7.58 1.91
N LEU A 193 -1.86 7.52 1.12
CA LEU A 193 -1.42 6.28 0.48
C LEU A 193 -1.02 5.22 1.51
N SER A 194 -0.36 5.62 2.62
CA SER A 194 -0.06 4.70 3.73
C SER A 194 -1.32 4.16 4.38
N LYS A 195 -2.35 5.01 4.56
CA LYS A 195 -3.64 4.57 5.10
C LYS A 195 -4.36 3.59 4.18
N ILE A 196 -4.32 3.83 2.87
CA ILE A 196 -4.86 2.88 1.88
C ILE A 196 -4.14 1.53 2.01
N LYS A 197 -2.80 1.54 2.04
CA LYS A 197 -2.00 0.32 2.17
C LYS A 197 -2.30 -0.43 3.46
N GLU A 198 -2.29 0.26 4.61
CA GLU A 198 -2.62 -0.32 5.92
C GLU A 198 -4.01 -0.98 5.93
N THR A 199 -5.02 -0.31 5.33
CA THR A 199 -6.39 -0.86 5.23
C THR A 199 -6.44 -2.08 4.29
N VAL A 200 -5.67 -2.09 3.21
CA VAL A 200 -5.54 -3.26 2.33
C VAL A 200 -4.95 -4.44 3.11
N GLU A 201 -3.84 -4.23 3.82
CA GLU A 201 -3.20 -5.26 4.65
C GLU A 201 -4.12 -5.77 5.76
N GLU A 202 -4.85 -4.89 6.43
CA GLU A 202 -5.87 -5.26 7.43
C GLU A 202 -6.94 -6.17 6.83
N ASN A 203 -7.50 -5.82 5.68
CA ASN A 203 -8.50 -6.64 5.00
C ASN A 203 -7.95 -8.00 4.54
N MET A 204 -6.67 -8.07 4.18
CA MET A 204 -6.01 -9.35 3.87
C MET A 204 -5.93 -10.23 5.12
N LEU A 205 -5.52 -9.69 6.26
CA LEU A 205 -5.45 -10.44 7.53
C LEU A 205 -6.82 -10.93 8.00
N LYS A 206 -7.89 -10.15 7.80
CA LYS A 206 -9.27 -10.56 8.11
C LYS A 206 -9.72 -11.83 7.38
N ILE A 207 -9.16 -12.12 6.19
CA ILE A 207 -9.41 -13.41 5.52
C ILE A 207 -8.99 -14.56 6.43
N GLY A 208 -7.80 -14.47 7.04
CA GLY A 208 -7.30 -15.51 7.96
C GLY A 208 -8.19 -15.68 9.20
N GLU A 209 -8.63 -14.55 9.79
CA GLU A 209 -9.52 -14.57 10.97
C GLU A 209 -10.86 -15.23 10.64
N VAL A 210 -11.50 -14.83 9.53
CA VAL A 210 -12.76 -15.40 9.07
C VAL A 210 -12.61 -16.91 8.80
N LEU A 211 -11.54 -17.31 8.09
CA LEU A 211 -11.30 -18.70 7.75
C LEU A 211 -10.95 -19.55 8.98
N THR A 212 -10.26 -19.00 9.98
CA THR A 212 -10.03 -19.66 11.26
C THR A 212 -11.35 -19.98 11.97
N GLY A 213 -12.25 -19.01 12.08
CA GLY A 213 -13.55 -19.20 12.70
C GLY A 213 -14.44 -20.21 11.96
N ILE A 214 -14.30 -20.30 10.64
CA ILE A 214 -15.01 -21.28 9.81
C ILE A 214 -14.42 -22.67 9.99
N ALA A 215 -13.10 -22.79 9.91
CA ALA A 215 -12.39 -24.05 10.06
C ALA A 215 -12.83 -24.79 11.33
N GLN A 216 -12.88 -24.10 12.45
CA GLN A 216 -13.28 -24.67 13.74
C GLN A 216 -14.71 -25.22 13.75
N ASN A 217 -15.58 -24.71 12.86
CA ASN A 217 -16.97 -25.16 12.73
C ASN A 217 -17.19 -26.19 11.62
N LEU A 218 -16.25 -26.41 10.71
CA LEU A 218 -16.38 -27.33 9.58
C LEU A 218 -16.76 -28.77 10.01
N PRO A 219 -16.23 -29.37 11.10
CA PRO A 219 -16.63 -30.71 11.51
C PRO A 219 -18.12 -30.84 11.80
N ASN A 220 -18.74 -29.79 12.31
CA ASN A 220 -20.19 -29.75 12.58
C ASN A 220 -21.00 -29.48 11.31
N MET A 221 -20.47 -28.71 10.37
CA MET A 221 -21.17 -28.28 9.15
C MET A 221 -21.04 -29.32 8.04
N CYS A 222 -19.90 -29.98 7.95
CA CYS A 222 -19.56 -30.95 6.92
C CYS A 222 -19.13 -32.29 7.53
N PRO A 223 -20.02 -33.00 8.25
CA PRO A 223 -19.69 -34.28 8.90
C PRO A 223 -19.43 -35.40 7.89
N SER A 224 -19.79 -35.23 6.62
CA SER A 224 -19.59 -36.21 5.56
C SER A 224 -19.06 -35.56 4.29
N LEU A 225 -18.49 -36.37 3.41
CA LEU A 225 -18.01 -35.91 2.11
C LEU A 225 -19.12 -35.29 1.24
N GLU A 226 -20.33 -35.88 1.32
CA GLU A 226 -21.51 -35.36 0.60
C GLU A 226 -21.86 -33.93 1.08
N ALA A 227 -21.89 -33.75 2.41
CA ALA A 227 -22.10 -32.41 2.98
C ALA A 227 -21.03 -31.42 2.57
N LEU A 228 -19.77 -31.84 2.40
CA LEU A 228 -18.70 -31.00 1.91
C LEU A 228 -18.85 -30.68 0.42
N MET A 229 -19.32 -31.62 -0.40
CA MET A 229 -19.55 -31.40 -1.83
C MET A 229 -20.71 -30.42 -2.09
N ASP A 230 -21.71 -30.42 -1.23
CA ASP A 230 -22.88 -29.54 -1.31
C ASP A 230 -22.66 -28.22 -0.53
N PHE A 231 -21.45 -28.01 -0.01
CA PHE A 231 -21.16 -26.87 0.82
C PHE A 231 -21.16 -25.54 0.03
N ASP A 232 -22.07 -24.65 0.42
CA ASP A 232 -22.18 -23.33 -0.18
C ASP A 232 -21.15 -22.36 0.46
N ILE A 233 -20.23 -21.85 -0.35
CA ILE A 233 -19.20 -20.92 0.10
C ILE A 233 -19.69 -19.46 0.19
N SER A 234 -20.86 -19.14 -0.35
CA SER A 234 -21.36 -17.76 -0.45
C SER A 234 -21.56 -17.09 0.92
N TRP A 235 -21.92 -17.86 1.95
CA TRP A 235 -22.04 -17.33 3.30
C TRP A 235 -20.68 -16.93 3.91
N ILE A 236 -19.57 -17.57 3.50
CA ILE A 236 -18.21 -17.18 3.90
C ILE A 236 -17.88 -15.82 3.31
N GLU A 237 -18.21 -15.64 2.04
CA GLU A 237 -18.04 -14.37 1.35
C GLU A 237 -18.86 -13.26 2.02
N ASN A 238 -20.10 -13.56 2.41
CA ASN A 238 -20.94 -12.61 3.14
C ASN A 238 -20.34 -12.26 4.50
N LYS A 239 -19.84 -13.24 5.25
CA LYS A 239 -19.20 -12.99 6.54
C LYS A 239 -17.95 -12.10 6.39
N TYR A 240 -17.11 -12.37 5.39
CA TYR A 240 -15.98 -11.52 5.10
C TYR A 240 -16.41 -10.10 4.71
N ASN A 241 -17.46 -9.97 3.91
CA ASN A 241 -17.98 -8.67 3.51
C ASN A 241 -18.51 -7.82 4.67
N GLU A 242 -19.06 -8.45 5.71
CA GLU A 242 -19.50 -7.78 6.95
C GLU A 242 -18.31 -7.22 7.74
N GLU A 243 -17.16 -7.86 7.69
CA GLU A 243 -15.95 -7.45 8.40
C GLU A 243 -15.01 -6.56 7.58
N PHE A 244 -15.28 -6.42 6.28
CA PHE A 244 -14.43 -5.66 5.36
C PHE A 244 -14.40 -4.18 5.71
N VAL A 245 -13.21 -3.62 5.87
CA VAL A 245 -13.00 -2.18 6.09
C VAL A 245 -12.94 -1.47 4.75
N SER A 246 -13.81 -0.45 4.57
CA SER A 246 -13.85 0.32 3.32
C SER A 246 -12.54 1.06 3.05
N ILE A 247 -12.02 0.87 1.84
CA ILE A 247 -10.84 1.56 1.32
C ILE A 247 -11.25 2.88 0.64
N ASP A 248 -12.50 2.94 0.19
CA ASP A 248 -13.03 4.04 -0.63
C ASP A 248 -12.90 5.39 0.05
N THR A 249 -13.07 5.45 1.36
CA THR A 249 -12.96 6.69 2.15
C THR A 249 -11.60 7.37 1.94
N TYR A 250 -10.50 6.61 2.05
CA TYR A 250 -9.15 7.16 1.88
C TYR A 250 -8.81 7.44 0.42
N CYS A 251 -9.34 6.64 -0.51
CA CYS A 251 -9.19 6.90 -1.94
C CYS A 251 -9.88 8.20 -2.35
N ASN A 252 -11.07 8.46 -1.84
CA ASN A 252 -11.80 9.70 -2.07
C ASN A 252 -11.12 10.91 -1.43
N GLU A 253 -10.67 10.79 -0.17
CA GLU A 253 -9.88 11.83 0.48
C GLU A 253 -8.62 12.18 -0.33
N LEU A 254 -7.91 11.18 -0.85
CA LEU A 254 -6.70 11.37 -1.65
C LEU A 254 -7.00 12.07 -2.97
N THR A 255 -8.03 11.63 -3.70
CA THR A 255 -8.43 12.24 -4.97
C THR A 255 -8.91 13.67 -4.80
N ASP A 256 -9.66 13.96 -3.75
CA ASP A 256 -10.12 15.32 -3.41
C ASP A 256 -8.96 16.22 -2.99
N TYR A 257 -8.02 15.68 -2.21
CA TYR A 257 -6.79 16.41 -1.88
C TYR A 257 -6.01 16.78 -3.13
N LEU A 258 -5.81 15.85 -4.08
CA LEU A 258 -5.09 16.10 -5.31
C LEU A 258 -5.78 17.11 -6.20
N ARG A 259 -7.11 17.07 -6.34
CA ARG A 259 -7.90 18.06 -7.07
C ARG A 259 -7.72 19.47 -6.50
N LYS A 260 -7.76 19.60 -5.17
CA LYS A 260 -7.54 20.87 -4.47
C LYS A 260 -6.10 21.37 -4.64
N TYR A 261 -5.12 20.47 -4.55
CA TYR A 261 -3.70 20.82 -4.70
C TYR A 261 -3.40 21.45 -6.07
N PHE A 262 -3.95 20.89 -7.14
CA PHE A 262 -3.79 21.43 -8.49
C PHE A 262 -4.76 22.55 -8.84
N LYS A 263 -5.69 22.90 -7.99
CA LYS A 263 -6.74 23.87 -8.27
C LYS A 263 -7.49 23.55 -9.59
N VAL A 264 -7.77 22.28 -9.83
CA VAL A 264 -8.39 21.83 -11.10
C VAL A 264 -9.69 22.58 -11.37
N GLU A 265 -10.46 22.88 -10.33
CA GLU A 265 -11.71 23.65 -10.44
C GLU A 265 -11.50 25.10 -10.91
N SER A 266 -10.36 25.72 -10.56
CA SER A 266 -10.05 27.12 -10.94
C SER A 266 -9.39 27.26 -12.32
N ILE A 267 -9.06 26.16 -12.97
CA ILE A 267 -8.46 26.15 -14.33
C ILE A 267 -9.57 25.99 -15.38
N MET A 268 -10.76 25.52 -14.97
CA MET A 268 -11.91 25.32 -15.84
C MET A 268 -12.87 26.52 -15.87
N ASP A 269 -12.71 27.51 -14.98
CA ASP A 269 -13.40 28.80 -14.99
C ASP A 269 -12.53 29.87 -15.74
#